data_78bb690ec1040d405ff6153e320a70d7
#
_entry.id   78bb690ec1040d405ff6153e320a70d7
#
_cell.length_a   1.000
_cell.length_b   1.000
_cell.length_c   1.000
_cell.angle_alpha   90.00
_cell.angle_beta   90.00
_cell.angle_gamma   90.00
#
_symmetry.space_group_name_H-M   'P 1'
#
loop_
_entity.id
_entity.type
_entity.pdbx_description
1 polymer ?
#
loop_
_entity_poly.entity_id
_entity_poly.type
_entity_poly.pdbx_seq_one_letter_code
_entity_poly.pdbx_strand_id
1 'polypeptide(L)'
;MAQKKPASPEKELLSEIYRNLQMGSENLGSVVSMIQNPQMLREVTSQLEGYAEHSAKTVEQMREHMVRPQKESMMKTMMARGGIAMNTMFDSSDHHIAEMIAHGTRMGADSLEKTIYRMQRYGCEPEVAKFGCRGVQFERTEAARIEAFL
;
A
#
# COMPACT_ATOMS: atom_id res chain seq x y z
N MET A 1 12.43 4.21 22.68
CA MET A 1 11.11 4.18 23.35
C MET A 1 10.49 2.81 23.18
N ALA A 2 10.02 2.23 24.27
CA ALA A 2 9.21 1.00 24.18
C ALA A 2 7.90 1.32 23.49
N GLN A 3 7.59 0.62 22.40
CA GLN A 3 6.31 0.76 21.71
C GLN A 3 5.20 0.21 22.62
N LYS A 4 4.14 0.98 22.77
CA LYS A 4 3.00 0.59 23.59
C LYS A 4 2.35 -0.67 22.98
N LYS A 5 2.06 -1.66 23.83
CA LYS A 5 1.33 -2.86 23.43
C LYS A 5 -0.04 -2.46 22.88
N PRO A 6 -0.43 -2.92 21.68
CA PRO A 6 -1.75 -2.64 21.13
C PRO A 6 -2.85 -3.34 21.93
N ALA A 7 -4.01 -2.68 22.05
CA ALA A 7 -5.18 -3.29 22.70
C ALA A 7 -5.70 -4.51 21.92
N SER A 8 -5.61 -4.46 20.58
CA SER A 8 -5.93 -5.58 19.70
C SER A 8 -4.94 -5.60 18.54
N PRO A 9 -4.02 -6.57 18.51
CA PRO A 9 -3.07 -6.72 17.41
C PRO A 9 -3.75 -6.90 16.06
N GLU A 10 -4.87 -7.62 16.01
CA GLU A 10 -5.64 -7.86 14.78
C GLU A 10 -6.19 -6.56 14.21
N LYS A 11 -6.80 -5.75 15.09
CA LYS A 11 -7.37 -4.46 14.67
C LYS A 11 -6.29 -3.51 14.16
N GLU A 12 -5.16 -3.45 14.83
CA GLU A 12 -4.04 -2.60 14.41
C GLU A 12 -3.48 -3.06 13.07
N LEU A 13 -3.27 -4.37 12.89
CA LEU A 13 -2.74 -4.91 11.64
C LEU A 13 -3.72 -4.69 10.48
N LEU A 14 -5.00 -4.98 10.65
CA LEU A 14 -6.01 -4.78 9.61
C LEU A 14 -6.13 -3.30 9.22
N SER A 15 -6.06 -2.39 10.18
CA SER A 15 -6.06 -0.96 9.92
C SER A 15 -4.84 -0.52 9.11
N GLU A 16 -3.66 -1.06 9.41
CA GLU A 16 -2.44 -0.77 8.66
C GLU A 16 -2.50 -1.35 7.24
N ILE A 17 -3.00 -2.57 7.07
CA ILE A 17 -3.20 -3.16 5.74
C ILE A 17 -4.11 -2.26 4.89
N TYR A 18 -5.24 -1.86 5.44
CA TYR A 18 -6.20 -1.00 4.76
C TYR A 18 -5.57 0.34 4.37
N ARG A 19 -4.90 0.99 5.31
CA ARG A 19 -4.24 2.29 5.08
C ARG A 19 -3.17 2.19 3.99
N ASN A 20 -2.35 1.15 4.04
CA ASN A 20 -1.30 0.92 3.05
C ASN A 20 -1.88 0.74 1.63
N LEU A 21 -2.96 -0.04 1.51
CA LEU A 21 -3.64 -0.26 0.24
C LEU A 21 -4.28 1.04 -0.30
N GLN A 22 -4.89 1.84 0.56
CA GLN A 22 -5.46 3.12 0.16
C GLN A 22 -4.37 4.09 -0.35
N MET A 23 -3.25 4.15 0.36
CA MET A 23 -2.11 4.97 -0.06
C MET A 23 -1.56 4.54 -1.43
N GLY A 24 -1.38 3.25 -1.63
CA GLY A 24 -0.93 2.70 -2.91
C GLY A 24 -1.88 3.05 -4.06
N SER A 25 -3.16 2.85 -3.83
CA SER A 25 -4.22 3.18 -4.81
C SER A 25 -4.24 4.68 -5.17
N GLU A 26 -4.16 5.55 -4.16
CA GLU A 26 -4.15 7.00 -4.38
C GLU A 26 -2.88 7.46 -5.12
N ASN A 27 -1.74 6.91 -4.76
CA ASN A 27 -0.48 7.21 -5.44
C ASN A 27 -0.53 6.83 -6.93
N LEU A 28 -0.99 5.62 -7.25
CA LEU A 28 -1.17 5.19 -8.63
C LEU A 28 -2.19 6.05 -9.37
N GLY A 29 -3.32 6.34 -8.73
CA GLY A 29 -4.37 7.18 -9.31
C GLY A 29 -3.88 8.59 -9.64
N SER A 30 -2.96 9.13 -8.85
CA SER A 30 -2.42 10.47 -9.07
C SER A 30 -1.51 10.58 -10.29
N VAL A 31 -0.94 9.47 -10.77
CA VAL A 31 0.03 9.49 -11.88
C VAL A 31 -0.48 8.81 -13.15
N VAL A 32 -1.57 8.06 -13.08
CA VAL A 32 -2.07 7.25 -14.20
C VAL A 32 -2.31 8.09 -15.47
N SER A 33 -2.82 9.29 -15.32
CA SER A 33 -3.09 10.19 -16.45
C SER A 33 -1.83 10.78 -17.10
N MET A 34 -0.68 10.68 -16.46
CA MET A 34 0.60 11.20 -16.96
C MET A 34 1.39 10.18 -17.77
N ILE A 35 1.00 8.89 -17.70
CA ILE A 35 1.73 7.79 -18.34
C ILE A 35 1.50 7.84 -19.85
N GLN A 36 2.60 7.88 -20.61
CA GLN A 36 2.57 7.92 -22.08
C GLN A 36 2.68 6.53 -22.70
N ASN A 37 3.47 5.64 -22.12
CA ASN A 37 3.67 4.28 -22.63
C ASN A 37 2.39 3.44 -22.43
N PRO A 38 1.77 2.93 -23.52
CA PRO A 38 0.52 2.16 -23.40
C PRO A 38 0.65 0.87 -22.60
N GLN A 39 1.81 0.21 -22.64
CA GLN A 39 2.07 -1.01 -21.87
C GLN A 39 2.17 -0.71 -20.39
N MET A 40 2.89 0.34 -20.03
CA MET A 40 2.98 0.81 -18.66
C MET A 40 1.62 1.25 -18.13
N LEU A 41 0.83 1.94 -18.94
CA LEU A 41 -0.53 2.35 -18.57
C LEU A 41 -1.42 1.14 -18.27
N ARG A 42 -1.35 0.09 -19.09
CA ARG A 42 -2.08 -1.16 -18.82
C ARG A 42 -1.63 -1.81 -17.52
N GLU A 43 -0.32 -1.84 -17.27
CA GLU A 43 0.22 -2.42 -16.04
C GLU A 43 -0.28 -1.65 -14.80
N VAL A 44 -0.17 -0.33 -14.82
CA VAL A 44 -0.63 0.51 -13.69
C VAL A 44 -2.14 0.40 -13.48
N THR A 45 -2.92 0.32 -14.55
CA THR A 45 -4.38 0.09 -14.45
C THR A 45 -4.68 -1.27 -13.80
N SER A 46 -3.96 -2.31 -14.20
CA SER A 46 -4.08 -3.65 -13.58
C SER A 46 -3.71 -3.62 -12.10
N GLN A 47 -2.68 -2.88 -11.73
CA GLN A 47 -2.30 -2.71 -10.32
C GLN A 47 -3.41 -2.01 -9.53
N LEU A 48 -4.04 -0.98 -10.09
CA LEU A 48 -5.17 -0.30 -9.44
C LEU A 48 -6.33 -1.26 -9.18
N GLU A 49 -6.64 -2.13 -10.13
CA GLU A 49 -7.65 -3.18 -9.94
C GLU A 49 -7.27 -4.15 -8.82
N GLY A 50 -6.00 -4.55 -8.76
CA GLY A 50 -5.47 -5.38 -7.69
C GLY A 50 -5.57 -4.73 -6.31
N TYR A 51 -5.23 -3.45 -6.20
CA TYR A 51 -5.39 -2.69 -4.95
C TYR A 51 -6.87 -2.61 -4.52
N ALA A 52 -7.78 -2.40 -5.46
CA ALA A 52 -9.22 -2.38 -5.16
C ALA A 52 -9.72 -3.73 -4.65
N GLU A 53 -9.29 -4.83 -5.26
CA GLU A 53 -9.64 -6.19 -4.84
C GLU A 53 -9.11 -6.50 -3.43
N HIS A 54 -7.85 -6.20 -3.16
CA HIS A 54 -7.26 -6.41 -1.84
C HIS A 54 -7.91 -5.51 -0.78
N SER A 55 -8.28 -4.28 -1.13
CA SER A 55 -9.00 -3.38 -0.22
C SER A 55 -10.37 -3.95 0.15
N ALA A 56 -11.11 -4.48 -0.82
CA ALA A 56 -12.42 -5.11 -0.57
C ALA A 56 -12.30 -6.31 0.38
N LYS A 57 -11.32 -7.17 0.15
CA LYS A 57 -11.04 -8.32 1.04
C LYS A 57 -10.65 -7.87 2.44
N THR A 58 -9.88 -6.78 2.54
CA THR A 58 -9.47 -6.21 3.83
C THR A 58 -10.68 -5.67 4.60
N VAL A 59 -11.60 -4.99 3.93
CA VAL A 59 -12.84 -4.50 4.56
C VAL A 59 -13.68 -5.66 5.10
N GLU A 60 -13.74 -6.80 4.40
CA GLU A 60 -14.41 -7.99 4.92
C GLU A 60 -13.76 -8.49 6.22
N GLN A 61 -12.43 -8.62 6.23
CA GLN A 61 -11.69 -9.02 7.43
C GLN A 61 -11.89 -8.01 8.57
N MET A 62 -11.90 -6.73 8.26
CA MET A 62 -12.17 -5.68 9.25
C MET A 62 -13.57 -5.82 9.84
N ARG A 63 -14.57 -6.13 9.02
CA ARG A 63 -15.95 -6.34 9.48
C ARG A 63 -16.03 -7.54 10.43
N GLU A 64 -15.39 -8.65 10.11
CA GLU A 64 -15.34 -9.85 10.95
C GLU A 64 -14.72 -9.57 12.32
N HIS A 65 -13.74 -8.67 12.37
CA HIS A 65 -13.05 -8.27 13.61
C HIS A 65 -13.62 -6.99 14.24
N MET A 66 -14.77 -6.51 13.77
CA MET A 66 -15.43 -5.29 14.24
C MET A 66 -14.52 -4.04 14.21
N VAL A 67 -13.75 -3.92 13.13
CA VAL A 67 -12.89 -2.77 12.85
C VAL A 67 -13.59 -1.88 11.81
N ARG A 68 -13.67 -0.60 12.08
CA ARG A 68 -14.19 0.37 11.11
C ARG A 68 -13.04 0.94 10.29
N PRO A 69 -13.13 0.91 8.93
CA PRO A 69 -12.17 1.64 8.10
C PRO A 69 -12.22 3.13 8.43
N GLN A 70 -11.07 3.69 8.81
CA GLN A 70 -10.96 5.13 9.02
C GLN A 70 -10.40 5.77 7.75
N LYS A 71 -11.17 6.70 7.18
CA LYS A 71 -10.67 7.59 6.15
C LYS A 71 -9.83 8.67 6.83
N GLU A 72 -8.58 8.37 7.10
CA GLU A 72 -7.64 9.45 7.40
C GLU A 72 -7.49 10.33 6.16
N SER A 73 -7.18 11.61 6.39
CA SER A 73 -6.82 12.50 5.29
C SER A 73 -5.53 11.98 4.66
N MET A 74 -5.65 11.10 3.69
CA MET A 74 -4.54 10.51 2.93
C MET A 74 -3.70 11.59 2.28
N MET A 75 -4.35 12.69 1.85
CA MET A 75 -3.68 13.86 1.30
C MET A 75 -2.68 14.46 2.29
N LYS A 76 -3.01 14.50 3.57
CA LYS A 76 -2.14 15.02 4.64
C LYS A 76 -0.93 14.10 4.85
N THR A 77 -1.12 12.79 4.80
CA THR A 77 -0.04 11.80 4.92
C THR A 77 0.87 11.81 3.70
N MET A 78 0.30 11.95 2.48
CA MET A 78 1.06 12.06 1.24
C MET A 78 1.92 13.32 1.21
N MET A 79 1.38 14.46 1.64
CA MET A 79 2.14 15.72 1.73
C MET A 79 3.27 15.63 2.74
N ALA A 80 3.04 14.98 3.89
CA ALA A 80 4.06 14.79 4.92
C ALA A 80 5.20 13.87 4.48
N ARG A 81 4.97 12.98 3.50
CA ARG A 81 5.98 12.06 2.94
C ARG A 81 6.64 12.57 1.65
N GLY A 82 6.39 13.82 1.24
CA GLY A 82 6.90 14.37 -0.02
C GLY A 82 6.31 13.66 -1.23
N GLY A 83 4.98 13.54 -1.28
CA GLY A 83 4.23 12.68 -2.19
C GLY A 83 4.62 12.77 -3.66
N ILE A 84 4.20 11.77 -4.42
CA ILE A 84 4.48 11.59 -5.85
C ILE A 84 4.16 12.86 -6.66
N ALA A 85 3.11 13.60 -6.31
CA ALA A 85 2.70 14.82 -7.01
C ALA A 85 3.80 15.90 -7.02
N MET A 86 4.56 16.07 -5.94
CA MET A 86 5.67 17.04 -5.90
C MET A 86 6.84 16.62 -6.79
N ASN A 87 7.18 15.33 -6.81
CA ASN A 87 8.26 14.81 -7.62
C ASN A 87 7.95 14.85 -9.11
N THR A 88 6.69 14.63 -9.51
CA THR A 88 6.26 14.69 -10.92
C THR A 88 6.14 16.09 -11.45
N MET A 89 6.09 17.12 -10.62
CA MET A 89 6.16 18.52 -11.08
C MET A 89 7.48 18.84 -11.80
N PHE A 90 8.56 18.16 -11.46
CA PHE A 90 9.88 18.38 -12.03
C PHE A 90 10.23 17.38 -13.14
N ASP A 91 9.71 16.17 -13.07
CA ASP A 91 9.91 15.13 -14.08
C ASP A 91 8.68 14.21 -14.12
N SER A 92 7.93 14.28 -15.22
CA SER A 92 6.76 13.45 -15.47
C SER A 92 7.02 12.35 -16.51
N SER A 93 8.30 12.03 -16.80
CA SER A 93 8.65 10.94 -17.70
C SER A 93 8.16 9.59 -17.17
N ASP A 94 7.83 8.68 -18.06
CA ASP A 94 7.42 7.31 -17.69
C ASP A 94 8.48 6.61 -16.84
N HIS A 95 9.75 6.79 -17.18
CA HIS A 95 10.85 6.23 -16.40
C HIS A 95 10.83 6.74 -14.96
N HIS A 96 10.69 8.04 -14.76
CA HIS A 96 10.64 8.62 -13.42
C HIS A 96 9.39 8.19 -12.64
N ILE A 97 8.25 8.14 -13.31
CA ILE A 97 7.00 7.64 -12.71
C ILE A 97 7.15 6.18 -12.27
N ALA A 98 7.76 5.34 -13.13
CA ALA A 98 8.02 3.94 -12.79
C ALA A 98 8.96 3.79 -11.58
N GLU A 99 10.03 4.61 -11.51
CA GLU A 99 10.92 4.65 -10.34
C GLU A 99 10.16 4.97 -9.05
N MET A 100 9.31 5.98 -9.09
CA MET A 100 8.54 6.41 -7.91
C MET A 100 7.52 5.36 -7.48
N ILE A 101 6.82 4.74 -8.44
CA ILE A 101 5.86 3.67 -8.14
C ILE A 101 6.58 2.49 -7.50
N ALA A 102 7.67 2.01 -8.11
CA ALA A 102 8.44 0.89 -7.60
C ALA A 102 8.96 1.16 -6.18
N HIS A 103 9.54 2.34 -5.97
CA HIS A 103 10.07 2.74 -4.66
C HIS A 103 8.96 2.82 -3.60
N GLY A 104 7.88 3.52 -3.90
CA GLY A 104 6.76 3.68 -2.97
C GLY A 104 6.09 2.35 -2.62
N THR A 105 5.92 1.48 -3.59
CA THR A 105 5.33 0.14 -3.39
C THR A 105 6.23 -0.73 -2.51
N ARG A 106 7.55 -0.70 -2.74
CA ARG A 106 8.49 -1.43 -1.87
C ARG A 106 8.52 -0.89 -0.45
N MET A 107 8.47 0.42 -0.29
CA MET A 107 8.37 1.03 1.05
C MET A 107 7.11 0.60 1.77
N GLY A 108 5.98 0.56 1.06
CA GLY A 108 4.71 0.08 1.61
C GLY A 108 4.79 -1.37 2.07
N ALA A 109 5.34 -2.25 1.23
CA ALA A 109 5.55 -3.66 1.55
C ALA A 109 6.44 -3.85 2.79
N ASP A 110 7.56 -3.13 2.85
CA ASP A 110 8.51 -3.21 3.98
C ASP A 110 7.87 -2.72 5.28
N SER A 111 7.13 -1.61 5.23
CA SER A 111 6.44 -1.05 6.39
C SER A 111 5.37 -2.02 6.91
N LEU A 112 4.60 -2.62 6.01
CA LEU A 112 3.58 -3.60 6.37
C LEU A 112 4.20 -4.85 6.98
N GLU A 113 5.29 -5.35 6.42
CA GLU A 113 6.01 -6.52 6.96
C GLU A 113 6.49 -6.27 8.39
N LYS A 114 7.05 -5.09 8.65
CA LYS A 114 7.46 -4.70 10.02
C LYS A 114 6.27 -4.69 10.98
N THR A 115 5.13 -4.19 10.54
CA THR A 115 3.90 -4.19 11.36
C THR A 115 3.43 -5.62 11.63
N ILE A 116 3.47 -6.51 10.64
CA ILE A 116 3.11 -7.93 10.82
C ILE A 116 3.98 -8.56 11.91
N TYR A 117 5.31 -8.44 11.82
CA TYR A 117 6.22 -8.99 12.81
C TYR A 117 5.96 -8.42 14.21
N ARG A 118 5.72 -7.13 14.31
CA ARG A 118 5.39 -6.49 15.59
C ARG A 118 4.10 -7.05 16.17
N MET A 119 3.06 -7.20 15.38
CA MET A 119 1.76 -7.71 15.85
C MET A 119 1.83 -9.20 16.20
N GLN A 120 2.60 -9.99 15.47
CA GLN A 120 2.86 -11.40 15.83
C GLN A 120 3.51 -11.52 17.20
N ARG A 121 4.41 -10.62 17.56
CA ARG A 121 5.04 -10.60 18.90
C ARG A 121 4.03 -10.29 20.01
N TYR A 122 2.92 -9.63 19.69
CA TYR A 122 1.83 -9.35 20.61
C TYR A 122 0.70 -10.38 20.55
N GLY A 123 0.90 -11.50 19.86
CA GLY A 123 -0.06 -12.59 19.82
C GLY A 123 -1.16 -12.44 18.79
N CYS A 124 -0.91 -11.73 17.68
CA CYS A 124 -1.85 -11.64 16.57
C CYS A 124 -2.26 -13.02 16.08
N GLU A 125 -3.54 -13.20 15.76
CA GLU A 125 -4.06 -14.42 15.17
C GLU A 125 -3.28 -14.80 13.90
N PRO A 126 -2.86 -16.06 13.73
CA PRO A 126 -2.09 -16.50 12.57
C PRO A 126 -2.77 -16.21 11.23
N GLU A 127 -4.10 -16.31 11.17
CA GLU A 127 -4.86 -16.06 9.94
C GLU A 127 -4.81 -14.59 9.51
N VAL A 128 -4.85 -13.67 10.47
CA VAL A 128 -4.72 -12.23 10.19
C VAL A 128 -3.30 -11.89 9.75
N ALA A 129 -2.30 -12.49 10.40
CA ALA A 129 -0.89 -12.33 10.00
C ALA A 129 -0.65 -12.86 8.58
N LYS A 130 -1.18 -14.03 8.23
CA LYS A 130 -1.11 -14.59 6.87
C LYS A 130 -1.80 -13.69 5.85
N PHE A 131 -2.93 -13.12 6.21
CA PHE A 131 -3.62 -12.17 5.36
C PHE A 131 -2.73 -10.95 5.06
N GLY A 132 -2.07 -10.42 6.07
CA GLY A 132 -1.07 -9.35 5.91
C GLY A 132 0.10 -9.76 5.01
N CYS A 133 0.62 -10.97 5.16
CA CYS A 133 1.70 -11.48 4.32
C CYS A 133 1.29 -11.57 2.84
N ARG A 134 0.05 -11.92 2.55
CA ARG A 134 -0.46 -11.89 1.16
C ARG A 134 -0.46 -10.47 0.59
N GLY A 135 -0.77 -9.47 1.41
CA GLY A 135 -0.67 -8.06 1.02
C GLY A 135 0.76 -7.64 0.70
N VAL A 136 1.72 -8.04 1.51
CA VAL A 136 3.16 -7.81 1.26
C VAL A 136 3.60 -8.48 -0.05
N GLN A 137 3.21 -9.73 -0.26
CA GLN A 137 3.51 -10.48 -1.48
C GLN A 137 2.94 -9.79 -2.72
N PHE A 138 1.70 -9.33 -2.66
CA PHE A 138 1.05 -8.57 -3.72
C PHE A 138 1.88 -7.33 -4.07
N GLU A 139 2.20 -6.50 -3.11
CA GLU A 139 2.94 -5.27 -3.37
C GLU A 139 4.35 -5.53 -3.92
N ARG A 140 5.07 -6.53 -3.42
CA ARG A 140 6.38 -6.90 -3.96
C ARG A 140 6.30 -7.39 -5.39
N THR A 141 5.28 -8.14 -5.74
CA THR A 141 5.03 -8.59 -7.10
C THR A 141 4.75 -7.41 -8.03
N GLU A 142 3.92 -6.47 -7.58
CA GLU A 142 3.58 -5.27 -8.36
C GLU A 142 4.79 -4.35 -8.55
N ALA A 143 5.62 -4.18 -7.52
CA ALA A 143 6.86 -3.43 -7.64
C ALA A 143 7.81 -4.04 -8.68
N ALA A 144 7.95 -5.37 -8.67
CA ALA A 144 8.78 -6.07 -9.66
C ALA A 144 8.25 -5.90 -11.09
N ARG A 145 6.94 -5.89 -11.27
CA ARG A 145 6.32 -5.68 -12.59
C ARG A 145 6.57 -4.28 -13.13
N ILE A 146 6.45 -3.25 -12.29
CA ILE A 146 6.68 -1.88 -12.75
C ILE A 146 8.16 -1.60 -13.03
N GLU A 147 9.07 -2.30 -12.38
CA GLU A 147 10.51 -2.20 -12.64
C GLU A 147 10.91 -2.61 -14.06
N ALA A 148 10.06 -3.36 -14.77
CA ALA A 148 10.28 -3.68 -16.17
C ALA A 148 10.27 -2.44 -17.08
N PHE A 149 9.80 -1.30 -16.59
CA PHE A 149 9.75 -0.04 -17.35
C PHE A 149 10.88 0.93 -16.98
N LEU A 150 11.84 0.49 -16.20
CA LEU A 150 13.01 1.30 -15.80
C LEU A 150 14.13 1.35 -16.86
#